data_3ee28da8008b4290a759e8761c7deae6
#
_entry.id   3ee28da8008b4290a759e8761c7deae6
#
_cell.length_a   1.000
_cell.length_b   1.000
_cell.length_c   1.000
_cell.angle_alpha   90.00
_cell.angle_beta   90.00
_cell.angle_gamma   90.00
#
_symmetry.space_group_name_H-M   'P 1'
#
loop_
_entity.id
_entity.type
_entity.pdbx_description
1 polymer ?
#
loop_
_entity_poly.entity_id
_entity_poly.type
_entity_poly.pdbx_seq_one_letter_code
_entity_poly.pdbx_strand_id
1 'polypeptide(L)'
;MDKKVILISIDGLRPDAVETCGHPFVNTLRENGCYSPDASSVVPPVTLPAHTSIFYSVPPIRHGIITNDYMPPVRPIRGLAEQLERADKTCAAFYGWEPMRHVWTSGNMKYSLFVNEYEEDNSDLLLTQEALSLIERKEPDFVYLYLVET
;
A
#
# COMPACT_ATOMS: atom_id res chain seq x y z
N MET A 1 13.18 19.08 -9.39
CA MET A 1 12.35 17.92 -9.76
C MET A 1 11.48 17.59 -8.58
N ASP A 2 10.18 17.61 -8.75
CA ASP A 2 9.26 17.11 -7.74
C ASP A 2 9.47 15.59 -7.60
N LYS A 3 9.72 15.13 -6.39
CA LYS A 3 9.92 13.70 -6.10
C LYS A 3 8.57 12.99 -6.16
N LYS A 4 8.52 11.87 -6.86
CA LYS A 4 7.37 10.97 -6.92
C LYS A 4 7.66 9.73 -6.09
N VAL A 5 6.64 9.19 -5.44
CA VAL A 5 6.77 8.03 -4.56
C VAL A 5 5.79 6.94 -4.97
N ILE A 6 6.30 5.73 -5.13
CA ILE A 6 5.49 4.52 -5.30
C ILE A 6 5.72 3.65 -4.07
N LEU A 7 4.65 3.38 -3.33
CA LEU A 7 4.65 2.42 -2.22
C LEU A 7 3.99 1.14 -2.73
N ILE A 8 4.77 0.06 -2.78
CA ILE A 8 4.28 -1.27 -3.16
C ILE A 8 4.24 -2.13 -1.91
N SER A 9 3.09 -2.72 -1.64
CA SER A 9 2.90 -3.72 -0.59
C SER A 9 2.52 -5.04 -1.24
N ILE A 10 3.26 -6.10 -0.94
CA ILE A 10 2.99 -7.46 -1.40
C ILE A 10 2.62 -8.28 -0.17
N ASP A 11 1.35 -8.63 -0.04
CA ASP A 11 0.87 -9.37 1.13
C ASP A 11 1.40 -10.80 1.13
N GLY A 12 1.71 -11.32 2.29
CA GLY A 12 2.25 -12.67 2.45
C GLY A 12 3.71 -12.85 2.00
N LEU A 13 4.34 -11.86 1.36
CA LEU A 13 5.73 -11.99 0.90
C LEU A 13 6.69 -12.06 2.09
N ARG A 14 7.47 -13.15 2.15
CA ARG A 14 8.45 -13.39 3.22
C ARG A 14 9.85 -12.88 2.82
N PRO A 15 10.63 -12.35 3.78
CA PRO A 15 12.00 -11.90 3.50
C PRO A 15 12.90 -13.00 2.90
N ASP A 16 12.80 -14.24 3.39
CA ASP A 16 13.57 -15.37 2.89
C ASP A 16 13.22 -15.73 1.42
N ALA A 17 11.96 -15.56 1.01
CA ALA A 17 11.56 -15.70 -0.38
C ALA A 17 12.21 -14.64 -1.26
N VAL A 18 12.25 -13.39 -0.80
CA VAL A 18 12.95 -12.29 -1.50
C VAL A 18 14.45 -12.57 -1.64
N GLU A 19 15.07 -13.15 -0.61
CA GLU A 19 16.50 -13.49 -0.63
C GLU A 19 16.84 -14.64 -1.57
N THR A 20 15.95 -15.62 -1.69
CA THR A 20 16.19 -16.87 -2.44
C THR A 20 15.60 -16.87 -3.84
N CYS A 21 14.70 -15.97 -4.20
CA CYS A 21 14.03 -15.95 -5.51
C CYS A 21 14.99 -15.75 -6.68
N GLY A 22 16.17 -15.17 -6.46
CA GLY A 22 17.16 -14.91 -7.50
C GLY A 22 16.71 -13.98 -8.62
N HIS A 23 15.62 -13.26 -8.44
CA HIS A 23 15.07 -12.39 -9.47
C HIS A 23 15.98 -11.19 -9.76
N PRO A 24 16.45 -10.98 -11.01
CA PRO A 24 17.45 -9.95 -11.32
C PRO A 24 17.06 -8.54 -10.90
N PHE A 25 15.80 -8.16 -11.08
CA PHE A 25 15.29 -6.85 -10.68
C PHE A 25 15.32 -6.64 -9.17
N VAL A 26 14.96 -7.66 -8.39
CA VAL A 26 15.00 -7.61 -6.91
C VAL A 26 16.45 -7.42 -6.45
N ASN A 27 17.40 -8.14 -7.05
CA ASN A 27 18.82 -7.96 -6.76
C ASN A 27 19.29 -6.53 -7.10
N THR A 28 18.87 -5.98 -8.23
CA THR A 28 19.16 -4.59 -8.60
C THR A 28 18.62 -3.59 -7.57
N LEU A 29 17.41 -3.80 -7.05
CA LEU A 29 16.84 -2.94 -6.00
C LEU A 29 17.64 -3.02 -4.70
N ARG A 30 18.08 -4.23 -4.30
CA ARG A 30 18.91 -4.43 -3.09
C ARG A 30 20.28 -3.78 -3.21
N GLU A 31 20.90 -3.84 -4.38
CA GLU A 31 22.23 -3.28 -4.64
C GLU A 31 22.23 -1.75 -4.72
N ASN A 32 21.16 -1.15 -5.22
CA ASN A 32 21.08 0.29 -5.48
C ASN A 32 20.19 1.06 -4.50
N GLY A 33 19.51 0.37 -3.59
CA GLY A 33 18.60 0.94 -2.61
C GLY A 33 18.99 0.65 -1.16
N CYS A 34 18.06 0.92 -0.26
CA CYS A 34 18.14 0.51 1.14
C CYS A 34 17.33 -0.77 1.33
N TYR A 35 17.91 -1.76 1.99
CA TYR A 35 17.30 -3.05 2.25
C TYR A 35 17.38 -3.40 3.73
N SER A 36 16.29 -3.92 4.30
CA SER A 36 16.25 -4.44 5.67
C SER A 36 15.45 -5.76 5.71
N PRO A 37 16.09 -6.89 5.99
CA PRO A 37 15.40 -8.18 6.13
C PRO A 37 14.72 -8.36 7.49
N ASP A 38 15.11 -7.54 8.49
CA ASP A 38 14.70 -7.69 9.89
C ASP A 38 13.53 -6.77 10.29
N ALA A 39 12.82 -6.22 9.30
CA ALA A 39 11.65 -5.41 9.57
C ALA A 39 10.53 -6.26 10.19
N SER A 40 9.86 -5.72 11.22
CA SER A 40 8.76 -6.37 11.91
C SER A 40 7.46 -5.63 11.68
N SER A 41 6.37 -6.37 11.56
CA SER A 41 5.02 -5.80 11.53
C SER A 41 4.59 -5.33 12.93
N VAL A 42 3.46 -4.63 12.97
CA VAL A 42 2.79 -4.24 14.21
C VAL A 42 2.16 -5.45 14.91
N VAL A 43 1.70 -5.26 16.15
CA VAL A 43 0.93 -6.28 16.90
C VAL A 43 -0.50 -5.77 17.09
N PRO A 44 -1.50 -6.52 16.65
CA PRO A 44 -1.45 -7.82 15.95
C PRO A 44 -0.95 -7.70 14.51
N PRO A 45 -0.25 -8.72 13.97
CA PRO A 45 0.29 -8.72 12.61
C PRO A 45 -0.80 -9.14 11.60
N VAL A 46 -1.86 -8.36 11.54
CA VAL A 46 -3.03 -8.58 10.68
C VAL A 46 -3.03 -7.51 9.60
N THR A 47 -3.52 -7.81 8.42
CA THR A 47 -3.39 -6.96 7.22
C THR A 47 -3.92 -5.55 7.43
N LEU A 48 -5.20 -5.38 7.78
CA LEU A 48 -5.80 -4.04 7.93
C LEU A 48 -5.17 -3.21 9.06
N PRO A 49 -4.91 -3.74 10.27
CA PRO A 49 -4.13 -3.07 11.32
C PRO A 49 -2.75 -2.62 10.87
N ALA A 50 -2.01 -3.49 10.14
CA ALA A 50 -0.66 -3.17 9.68
C ALA A 50 -0.68 -2.01 8.67
N HIS A 51 -1.53 -2.10 7.64
CA HIS A 51 -1.65 -1.05 6.63
C HIS A 51 -2.18 0.26 7.20
N THR A 52 -3.15 0.20 8.12
CA THR A 52 -3.60 1.38 8.85
C THR A 52 -2.44 2.03 9.61
N SER A 53 -1.60 1.23 10.27
CA SER A 53 -0.42 1.76 10.96
C SER A 53 0.59 2.41 10.01
N ILE A 54 0.81 1.86 8.82
CA ILE A 54 1.66 2.46 7.78
C ILE A 54 1.11 3.84 7.36
N PHE A 55 -0.17 3.92 7.05
CA PHE A 55 -0.78 5.17 6.56
C PHE A 55 -0.99 6.24 7.63
N TYR A 56 -1.19 5.84 8.88
CA TYR A 56 -1.45 6.78 9.98
C TYR A 56 -0.22 7.02 10.88
N SER A 57 0.88 6.26 10.66
CA SER A 57 2.13 6.33 11.47
C SER A 57 1.89 6.17 12.97
N VAL A 58 0.92 5.34 13.35
CA VAL A 58 0.60 5.03 14.76
C VAL A 58 0.29 3.54 14.92
N PRO A 59 0.56 2.94 16.09
CA PRO A 59 0.29 1.52 16.34
C PRO A 59 -1.21 1.22 16.46
N PRO A 60 -1.63 -0.06 16.31
CA PRO A 60 -3.02 -0.51 16.40
C PRO A 60 -3.76 -0.04 17.66
N ILE A 61 -3.10 -0.03 18.81
CA ILE A 61 -3.67 0.49 20.06
C ILE A 61 -4.09 1.96 19.97
N ARG A 62 -3.49 2.74 19.06
CA ARG A 62 -3.77 4.16 18.89
C ARG A 62 -4.89 4.42 17.90
N HIS A 63 -4.92 3.71 16.76
CA HIS A 63 -5.97 3.87 15.76
C HIS A 63 -7.19 2.97 16.02
N GLY A 64 -7.08 1.93 16.86
CA GLY A 64 -8.18 1.10 17.31
C GLY A 64 -8.58 -0.03 16.35
N ILE A 65 -7.95 -0.16 15.20
CA ILE A 65 -8.20 -1.25 14.23
C ILE A 65 -7.25 -2.40 14.58
N ILE A 66 -7.81 -3.54 15.01
CA ILE A 66 -7.05 -4.71 15.51
C ILE A 66 -7.39 -6.01 14.78
N THR A 67 -8.37 -5.97 13.86
CA THR A 67 -8.80 -7.10 13.01
C THR A 67 -8.93 -6.60 11.57
N ASN A 68 -9.27 -7.50 10.65
CA ASN A 68 -9.61 -7.13 9.27
C ASN A 68 -11.04 -6.55 9.12
N ASP A 69 -11.79 -6.47 10.21
CA ASP A 69 -13.07 -5.78 10.23
C ASP A 69 -12.84 -4.28 10.52
N TYR A 70 -13.28 -3.45 9.60
CA TYR A 70 -13.13 -2.01 9.77
C TYR A 70 -14.03 -1.46 10.87
N MET A 71 -13.44 -0.72 11.78
CA MET A 71 -14.14 0.08 12.78
C MET A 71 -13.66 1.54 12.67
N PRO A 72 -14.57 2.51 12.51
CA PRO A 72 -14.17 3.91 12.46
C PRO A 72 -13.39 4.31 13.71
N PRO A 73 -12.27 5.01 13.60
CA PRO A 73 -11.54 5.52 14.76
C PRO A 73 -12.40 6.46 15.59
N VAL A 74 -12.45 6.26 16.90
CA VAL A 74 -13.19 7.13 17.85
C VAL A 74 -12.63 8.56 17.85
N ARG A 75 -11.31 8.66 17.60
CA ARG A 75 -10.62 9.95 17.47
C ARG A 75 -9.95 10.00 16.10
N PRO A 76 -10.35 10.91 15.23
CA PRO A 76 -9.75 11.05 13.91
C PRO A 76 -8.25 11.30 14.01
N ILE A 77 -7.49 10.50 13.30
CA ILE A 77 -6.04 10.68 13.12
C ILE A 77 -5.85 11.01 11.64
N ARG A 78 -5.11 12.04 11.34
CA ARG A 78 -4.80 12.39 9.95
C ARG A 78 -3.72 11.48 9.41
N GLY A 79 -4.07 10.73 8.38
CA GLY A 79 -3.15 9.81 7.71
C GLY A 79 -2.32 10.47 6.61
N LEU A 80 -1.48 9.65 5.97
CA LEU A 80 -0.61 10.06 4.88
C LEU A 80 -1.39 10.69 3.71
N ALA A 81 -2.49 10.07 3.29
CA ALA A 81 -3.29 10.54 2.15
C ALA A 81 -3.87 11.95 2.40
N GLU A 82 -4.37 12.21 3.60
CA GLU A 82 -4.88 13.53 3.99
C GLU A 82 -3.78 14.59 4.09
N GLN A 83 -2.58 14.19 4.52
CA GLN A 83 -1.42 15.09 4.56
C GLN A 83 -0.97 15.48 3.15
N LEU A 84 -0.96 14.53 2.23
CA LEU A 84 -0.59 14.75 0.84
C LEU A 84 -1.62 15.63 0.13
N GLU A 85 -2.91 15.39 0.33
CA GLU A 85 -3.98 16.25 -0.22
C GLU A 85 -3.83 17.71 0.26
N ARG A 86 -3.55 17.92 1.54
CA ARG A 86 -3.33 19.28 2.10
C ARG A 86 -2.08 19.96 1.55
N ALA A 87 -1.15 19.19 1.03
CA ALA A 87 0.04 19.68 0.35
C ALA A 87 -0.16 19.81 -1.17
N ASP A 88 -1.42 19.77 -1.64
CA ASP A 88 -1.81 19.80 -3.06
C ASP A 88 -1.13 18.70 -3.90
N LYS A 89 -0.89 17.53 -3.26
CA LYS A 89 -0.32 16.36 -3.91
C LYS A 89 -1.39 15.41 -4.42
N THR A 90 -1.17 14.87 -5.60
CA THR A 90 -2.08 13.92 -6.23
C THR A 90 -1.74 12.49 -5.84
N CYS A 91 -2.71 11.78 -5.28
CA CYS A 91 -2.58 10.41 -4.82
C CYS A 91 -3.39 9.43 -5.68
N ALA A 92 -2.84 8.22 -5.87
CA ALA A 92 -3.50 7.09 -6.52
C ALA A 92 -3.35 5.82 -5.69
N ALA A 93 -4.38 4.95 -5.72
CA ALA A 93 -4.36 3.65 -5.04
C ALA A 93 -4.92 2.55 -5.95
N PHE A 94 -4.23 1.40 -5.97
CA PHE A 94 -4.59 0.20 -6.70
C PHE A 94 -4.52 -0.98 -5.74
N TYR A 95 -5.60 -1.74 -5.59
CA TYR A 95 -5.67 -2.80 -4.58
C TYR A 95 -6.63 -3.92 -4.96
N GLY A 96 -6.25 -5.18 -4.60
CA GLY A 96 -7.00 -6.39 -4.87
C GLY A 96 -7.97 -6.80 -3.75
N TRP A 97 -7.78 -6.27 -2.53
CA TRP A 97 -8.57 -6.63 -1.37
C TRP A 97 -9.43 -5.46 -0.88
N GLU A 98 -10.75 -5.67 -0.84
CA GLU A 98 -11.75 -4.62 -0.61
C GLU A 98 -11.53 -3.80 0.68
N PRO A 99 -11.18 -4.38 1.85
CA PRO A 99 -11.01 -3.60 3.06
C PRO A 99 -9.90 -2.54 3.01
N MET A 100 -9.00 -2.60 2.03
CA MET A 100 -7.97 -1.56 1.84
C MET A 100 -8.55 -0.17 1.61
N ARG A 101 -9.76 -0.07 1.07
CA ARG A 101 -10.48 1.21 0.89
C ARG A 101 -10.67 2.02 2.18
N HIS A 102 -10.58 1.35 3.33
CA HIS A 102 -10.75 1.97 4.64
C HIS A 102 -9.46 2.54 5.24
N VAL A 103 -8.31 2.29 4.59
CA VAL A 103 -7.00 2.74 5.08
C VAL A 103 -6.79 4.24 4.88
N TRP A 104 -7.60 4.88 4.04
CA TRP A 104 -7.61 6.33 3.84
C TRP A 104 -9.03 6.89 3.85
N THR A 105 -9.16 8.19 4.08
CA THR A 105 -10.46 8.86 3.97
C THR A 105 -10.91 8.94 2.52
N SER A 106 -12.18 8.67 2.27
CA SER A 106 -12.77 8.79 0.94
C SER A 106 -12.54 10.19 0.36
N GLY A 107 -12.05 10.23 -0.87
CA GLY A 107 -11.72 11.47 -1.59
C GLY A 107 -10.24 11.86 -1.55
N ASN A 108 -9.45 11.37 -0.58
CA ASN A 108 -8.02 11.69 -0.53
C ASN A 108 -7.18 10.97 -1.61
N MET A 109 -7.68 9.86 -2.13
CA MET A 109 -7.11 9.22 -3.32
C MET A 109 -7.85 9.72 -4.55
N LYS A 110 -7.24 10.60 -5.31
CA LYS A 110 -7.84 11.19 -6.54
C LYS A 110 -8.14 10.12 -7.58
N TYR A 111 -7.31 9.09 -7.64
CA TYR A 111 -7.49 7.92 -8.47
C TYR A 111 -7.50 6.69 -7.58
N SER A 112 -8.50 5.83 -7.74
CA SER A 112 -8.62 4.60 -6.96
C SER A 112 -9.22 3.51 -7.84
N LEU A 113 -8.53 2.36 -7.91
CA LEU A 113 -9.00 1.18 -8.61
C LEU A 113 -8.95 -0.02 -7.67
N PHE A 114 -10.09 -0.66 -7.56
CA PHE A 114 -10.25 -1.95 -6.89
C PHE A 114 -10.54 -3.04 -7.93
N VAL A 115 -9.78 -4.13 -7.88
CA VAL A 115 -10.03 -5.36 -8.65
C VAL A 115 -10.15 -6.48 -7.65
N ASN A 116 -11.30 -7.16 -7.60
CA ASN A 116 -11.56 -8.17 -6.57
C ASN A 116 -10.72 -9.43 -6.83
N GLU A 117 -9.76 -9.70 -5.96
CA GLU A 117 -8.87 -10.88 -6.01
C GLU A 117 -9.60 -12.23 -5.98
N TYR A 118 -10.82 -12.27 -5.41
CA TYR A 118 -11.63 -13.48 -5.32
C TYR A 118 -12.47 -13.76 -6.57
N GLU A 119 -12.57 -12.81 -7.48
CA GLU A 119 -13.41 -12.91 -8.67
C GLU A 119 -12.60 -12.82 -9.97
N GLU A 120 -11.39 -12.30 -9.92
CA GLU A 120 -10.56 -12.04 -11.09
C GLU A 120 -9.21 -12.77 -10.98
N ASP A 121 -8.99 -13.73 -11.83
CA ASP A 121 -7.71 -14.36 -12.01
C ASP A 121 -6.69 -13.33 -12.56
N ASN A 122 -5.51 -13.26 -11.99
CA ASN A 122 -4.47 -12.27 -12.32
C ASN A 122 -4.82 -10.82 -11.92
N SER A 123 -5.49 -10.62 -10.81
CA SER A 123 -5.85 -9.29 -10.29
C SER A 123 -4.62 -8.40 -10.10
N ASP A 124 -3.50 -8.93 -9.61
CA ASP A 124 -2.24 -8.21 -9.42
C ASP A 124 -1.62 -7.73 -10.73
N LEU A 125 -1.71 -8.54 -11.79
CA LEU A 125 -1.25 -8.14 -13.12
C LEU A 125 -2.08 -6.98 -13.67
N LEU A 126 -3.40 -7.04 -13.56
CA LEU A 126 -4.31 -5.99 -13.99
C LEU A 126 -4.06 -4.70 -13.22
N LEU A 127 -3.97 -4.78 -11.89
CA LEU A 127 -3.68 -3.62 -11.03
C LEU A 127 -2.34 -2.97 -11.40
N THR A 128 -1.32 -3.79 -11.66
CA THR A 128 0.01 -3.30 -12.06
C THR A 128 -0.04 -2.59 -13.41
N GLN A 129 -0.72 -3.15 -14.42
CA GLN A 129 -0.87 -2.55 -15.74
C GLN A 129 -1.61 -1.22 -15.68
N GLU A 130 -2.70 -1.15 -14.92
CA GLU A 130 -3.47 0.08 -14.74
C GLU A 130 -2.69 1.14 -13.95
N ALA A 131 -1.91 0.73 -12.93
CA ALA A 131 -1.03 1.63 -12.20
C ALA A 131 0.02 2.26 -13.13
N LEU A 132 0.70 1.45 -13.95
CA LEU A 132 1.68 1.94 -14.92
C LEU A 132 1.04 2.89 -15.94
N SER A 133 -0.11 2.52 -16.50
CA SER A 133 -0.86 3.35 -17.44
C SER A 133 -1.27 4.71 -16.82
N LEU A 134 -1.68 4.71 -15.55
CA LEU A 134 -2.03 5.94 -14.85
C LEU A 134 -0.79 6.80 -14.58
N ILE A 135 0.31 6.20 -14.15
CA ILE A 135 1.57 6.90 -13.90
C ILE A 135 2.03 7.64 -15.16
N GLU A 136 2.00 6.98 -16.32
CA GLU A 136 2.39 7.60 -17.60
C GLU A 136 1.46 8.74 -18.03
N ARG A 137 0.16 8.61 -17.81
CA ARG A 137 -0.84 9.59 -18.28
C ARG A 137 -1.08 10.76 -17.33
N LYS A 138 -0.95 10.55 -16.03
CA LYS A 138 -1.39 11.51 -14.99
C LYS A 138 -0.29 11.94 -14.04
N GLU A 139 0.83 11.25 -14.04
CA GLU A 139 2.01 11.57 -13.23
C GLU A 139 1.68 11.88 -11.74
N PRO A 140 0.94 11.03 -11.01
CA PRO A 140 0.60 11.28 -9.62
C PRO A 140 1.85 11.45 -8.76
N ASP A 141 1.75 12.21 -7.65
CA ASP A 141 2.87 12.41 -6.73
C ASP A 141 3.10 11.20 -5.83
N PHE A 142 2.02 10.49 -5.47
CA PHE A 142 2.05 9.29 -4.66
C PHE A 142 1.18 8.20 -5.29
N VAL A 143 1.73 7.00 -5.40
CA VAL A 143 1.01 5.80 -5.84
C VAL A 143 1.14 4.73 -4.78
N TYR A 144 0.03 4.16 -4.38
CA TYR A 144 -0.02 2.95 -3.57
C TYR A 144 -0.50 1.77 -4.42
N LEU A 145 0.29 0.71 -4.44
CA LEU A 145 -0.02 -0.54 -5.12
C LEU A 145 0.01 -1.68 -4.11
N TYR A 146 -1.14 -2.31 -3.89
CA TYR A 146 -1.29 -3.45 -2.98
C TYR A 146 -1.59 -4.72 -3.77
N LEU A 147 -0.69 -5.68 -3.66
CA LEU A 147 -0.67 -6.96 -4.36
C LEU A 147 -0.88 -8.11 -3.37
N VAL A 148 -1.59 -9.16 -3.79
CA VAL A 148 -2.02 -10.24 -2.91
C VAL A 148 -1.72 -11.64 -3.45
N GLU A 149 -1.47 -11.79 -4.75
CA GLU A 149 -1.17 -13.07 -5.41
C GLU A 149 0.33 -13.41 -5.22
N THR A 150 0.67 -14.11 -4.11
CA THR A 150 2.06 -14.51 -3.79
C THR A 150 2.26 -16.02 -3.79
#